data_825f7b17d72ff5e5fd29d77174e6114e
#
_entry.id   825f7b17d72ff5e5fd29d77174e6114e
#
_cell.length_a   1.000
_cell.length_b   1.000
_cell.length_c   1.000
_cell.angle_alpha   90.00
_cell.angle_beta   90.00
_cell.angle_gamma   90.00
#
_symmetry.space_group_name_H-M   'P 1'
#
loop_
_entity.id
_entity.type
_entity.pdbx_description
1 polymer ?
#
loop_
_entity_poly.entity_id
_entity_poly.type
_entity_poly.pdbx_seq_one_letter_code
_entity_poly.pdbx_strand_id
1 'polypeptide(L)'
;MPSPKLVNGQVVYNNEQIRPIYSGNINDVKVLPANQIYGEGLFFAFDIDKIKEWSETYGLENYYKTTLENGSMGEFLASEMGIYGRAKYYLLHTFSHLIMKELEFSCGYPTASLSERLYYSDEMCGVLIYTADGAEGSMGGLVWQGQPELIEKIIISALQRASDCSADPLCWDNSDGLNKAACFSCAMVSETSCEQGNMGLDRRALVDPEFGYFKDLI
;
A
#
# COMPACT_ATOMS: atom_id res chain seq x y z
N MET A 1 -17.69 8.35 -20.07
CA MET A 1 -17.38 9.46 -19.14
C MET A 1 -17.67 10.76 -19.86
N PRO A 2 -18.28 11.78 -19.23
CA PRO A 2 -18.44 13.08 -19.86
C PRO A 2 -17.06 13.68 -20.13
N SER A 3 -16.84 14.17 -21.35
CA SER A 3 -15.57 14.81 -21.71
C SER A 3 -15.44 16.12 -20.95
N PRO A 4 -14.35 16.34 -20.20
CA PRO A 4 -14.14 17.58 -19.51
C PRO A 4 -13.94 18.72 -20.51
N LYS A 5 -14.43 19.94 -20.19
CA LYS A 5 -14.16 21.14 -20.95
C LYS A 5 -13.21 22.02 -20.17
N LEU A 6 -12.22 22.59 -20.87
CA LEU A 6 -11.37 23.62 -20.31
C LEU A 6 -12.07 24.98 -20.42
N VAL A 7 -12.36 25.60 -19.28
CA VAL A 7 -12.93 26.95 -19.21
C VAL A 7 -11.97 27.80 -18.34
N ASN A 8 -11.37 28.80 -18.94
CA ASN A 8 -10.39 29.69 -18.27
C ASN A 8 -9.21 28.96 -17.60
N GLY A 9 -8.72 27.88 -18.22
CA GLY A 9 -7.61 27.08 -17.67
C GLY A 9 -8.00 26.10 -16.56
N GLN A 10 -9.27 26.02 -16.19
CA GLN A 10 -9.81 25.06 -15.23
C GLN A 10 -10.61 23.97 -15.94
N VAL A 11 -10.45 22.74 -15.48
CA VAL A 11 -11.23 21.60 -15.98
C VAL A 11 -12.61 21.64 -15.34
N VAL A 12 -13.65 21.86 -16.17
CA VAL A 12 -15.05 21.90 -15.73
C VAL A 12 -15.77 20.67 -16.29
N TYR A 13 -16.43 19.92 -15.42
CA TYR A 13 -17.33 18.83 -15.80
C TYR A 13 -18.75 19.36 -15.91
N ASN A 14 -19.45 19.00 -17.00
CA ASN A 14 -20.88 19.30 -17.10
C ASN A 14 -21.65 18.37 -16.17
N ASN A 15 -22.11 18.91 -15.05
CA ASN A 15 -22.83 18.14 -14.01
C ASN A 15 -24.12 17.49 -14.53
N GLU A 16 -24.74 18.00 -15.59
CA GLU A 16 -25.92 17.38 -16.20
C GLU A 16 -25.64 16.04 -16.89
N GLN A 17 -24.35 15.75 -17.17
CA GLN A 17 -23.92 14.49 -17.80
C GLN A 17 -23.37 13.47 -16.80
N ILE A 18 -23.25 13.83 -15.53
CA ILE A 18 -22.80 12.91 -14.48
C ILE A 18 -23.97 11.99 -14.13
N ARG A 19 -23.90 10.75 -14.59
CA ARG A 19 -24.86 9.72 -14.15
C ARG A 19 -24.44 9.25 -12.76
N PRO A 20 -25.38 9.11 -11.83
CA PRO A 20 -25.07 8.52 -10.52
C PRO A 20 -24.56 7.09 -10.73
N ILE A 21 -23.54 6.70 -9.97
CA ILE A 21 -22.98 5.34 -9.97
C ILE A 21 -23.92 4.30 -9.36
N TYR A 22 -24.92 4.74 -8.61
CA TYR A 22 -25.92 3.86 -8.00
C TYR A 22 -27.13 3.68 -8.95
N SER A 23 -27.69 2.46 -8.99
CA SER A 23 -28.81 2.09 -9.86
C SER A 23 -30.18 2.60 -9.38
N GLY A 24 -30.28 3.11 -8.15
CA GLY A 24 -31.52 3.65 -7.57
C GLY A 24 -31.45 3.79 -6.06
N ASN A 25 -32.59 4.26 -5.49
CA ASN A 25 -32.81 4.28 -4.04
C ASN A 25 -33.93 3.26 -3.72
N ILE A 26 -33.68 2.40 -2.75
CA ILE A 26 -34.70 1.52 -2.18
C ILE A 26 -34.81 1.88 -0.69
N ASN A 27 -35.96 2.39 -0.29
CA ASN A 27 -36.21 2.84 1.10
C ASN A 27 -35.13 3.82 1.61
N ASP A 28 -34.78 4.83 0.79
CA ASP A 28 -33.74 5.83 1.06
C ASP A 28 -32.29 5.27 1.13
N VAL A 29 -32.09 4.01 0.80
CA VAL A 29 -30.76 3.40 0.69
C VAL A 29 -30.27 3.45 -0.76
N LYS A 30 -29.08 3.98 -0.99
CA LYS A 30 -28.43 3.97 -2.29
C LYS A 30 -28.02 2.54 -2.64
N VAL A 31 -28.46 2.07 -3.80
CA VAL A 31 -28.16 0.70 -4.30
C VAL A 31 -27.09 0.79 -5.37
N LEU A 32 -25.98 0.10 -5.14
CA LEU A 32 -24.89 -0.05 -6.11
C LEU A 32 -24.94 -1.45 -6.72
N PRO A 33 -24.66 -1.58 -8.02
CA PRO A 33 -24.40 -2.89 -8.59
C PRO A 33 -23.15 -3.48 -7.95
N ALA A 34 -23.20 -4.73 -7.56
CA ALA A 34 -22.08 -5.44 -6.97
C ALA A 34 -21.95 -6.83 -7.60
N ASN A 35 -20.74 -7.32 -7.71
CA ASN A 35 -20.43 -8.68 -8.10
C ASN A 35 -19.74 -9.39 -6.93
N GLN A 36 -20.12 -10.63 -6.66
CA GLN A 36 -19.46 -11.45 -5.66
C GLN A 36 -18.33 -12.21 -6.34
N ILE A 37 -17.11 -11.97 -5.89
CA ILE A 37 -15.91 -12.67 -6.36
C ILE A 37 -15.30 -13.45 -5.22
N TYR A 38 -14.64 -14.55 -5.55
CA TYR A 38 -13.91 -15.39 -4.62
C TYR A 38 -12.43 -15.37 -4.99
N GLY A 39 -11.57 -15.28 -3.99
CA GLY A 39 -10.13 -15.29 -4.14
C GLY A 39 -9.47 -15.94 -2.95
N GLU A 40 -8.18 -16.08 -3.00
CA GLU A 40 -7.34 -16.47 -1.88
C GLU A 40 -6.46 -15.31 -1.43
N GLY A 41 -6.00 -15.31 -0.18
CA GLY A 41 -5.17 -14.23 0.33
C GLY A 41 -4.40 -14.61 1.57
N LEU A 42 -3.40 -13.80 1.87
CA LEU A 42 -2.59 -13.83 3.08
C LEU A 42 -2.84 -12.56 3.88
N PHE A 43 -3.21 -12.70 5.14
CA PHE A 43 -3.36 -11.57 6.04
C PHE A 43 -2.18 -11.53 7.02
N PHE A 44 -1.47 -10.40 7.01
CA PHE A 44 -0.37 -10.12 7.91
C PHE A 44 -0.87 -9.18 9.01
N ALA A 45 -0.99 -9.70 10.22
CA ALA A 45 -1.34 -8.91 11.40
C ALA A 45 -0.07 -8.41 12.09
N PHE A 46 -0.03 -7.12 12.40
CA PHE A 46 1.05 -6.50 13.13
C PHE A 46 0.60 -6.16 14.55
N ASP A 47 1.54 -6.21 15.47
CA ASP A 47 1.33 -5.77 16.84
C ASP A 47 1.29 -4.23 16.87
N ILE A 48 0.10 -3.69 17.16
CA ILE A 48 -0.15 -2.26 17.13
C ILE A 48 0.66 -1.51 18.20
N ASP A 49 0.86 -2.13 19.37
CA ASP A 49 1.60 -1.52 20.47
C ASP A 49 3.11 -1.43 20.14
N LYS A 50 3.65 -2.46 19.50
CA LYS A 50 5.05 -2.45 19.02
C LYS A 50 5.28 -1.42 17.93
N ILE A 51 4.34 -1.24 16.99
CA ILE A 51 4.46 -0.20 15.98
C ILE A 51 4.38 1.19 16.59
N LYS A 52 3.51 1.38 17.58
CA LYS A 52 3.41 2.64 18.31
C LYS A 52 4.72 2.96 19.05
N GLU A 53 5.25 2.00 19.82
CA GLU A 53 6.53 2.12 20.51
C GLU A 53 7.67 2.46 19.54
N TRP A 54 7.75 1.77 18.41
CA TRP A 54 8.72 2.04 17.35
C TRP A 54 8.57 3.46 16.79
N SER A 55 7.35 3.87 16.44
CA SER A 55 7.09 5.21 15.91
C SER A 55 7.45 6.31 16.90
N GLU A 56 7.11 6.13 18.18
CA GLU A 56 7.42 7.10 19.25
C GLU A 56 8.92 7.16 19.53
N THR A 57 9.60 6.00 19.60
CA THR A 57 11.04 5.91 19.89
C THR A 57 11.88 6.69 18.88
N TYR A 58 11.51 6.65 17.61
CA TYR A 58 12.26 7.31 16.54
C TYR A 58 11.60 8.60 16.03
N GLY A 59 10.51 9.06 16.64
CA GLY A 59 9.83 10.30 16.26
C GLY A 59 9.25 10.28 14.83
N LEU A 60 8.84 9.13 14.33
CA LEU A 60 8.51 8.91 12.93
C LEU A 60 7.22 9.59 12.50
N GLU A 61 6.28 9.82 13.40
CA GLU A 61 5.08 10.59 13.08
C GLU A 61 5.41 12.01 12.60
N ASN A 62 6.40 12.65 13.23
CA ASN A 62 6.85 13.96 12.79
C ASN A 62 7.70 13.89 11.51
N TYR A 63 8.50 12.85 11.35
CA TYR A 63 9.29 12.58 10.14
C TYR A 63 8.41 12.45 8.90
N TYR A 64 7.30 11.71 8.99
CA TYR A 64 6.37 11.53 7.88
C TYR A 64 5.36 12.67 7.74
N LYS A 65 5.14 13.48 8.78
CA LYS A 65 4.26 14.64 8.74
C LYS A 65 4.66 15.63 7.66
N THR A 66 5.91 16.02 7.62
CA THR A 66 6.45 16.98 6.65
C THR A 66 6.29 16.51 5.20
N THR A 67 6.28 15.21 4.97
CA THR A 67 6.11 14.61 3.64
C THR A 67 4.67 14.69 3.19
N LEU A 68 3.70 14.47 4.09
CA LEU A 68 2.27 14.44 3.77
C LEU A 68 1.64 15.83 3.73
N GLU A 69 2.23 16.86 4.33
CA GLU A 69 1.72 18.22 4.31
C GLU A 69 1.94 18.95 2.97
N ASN A 70 2.71 18.36 2.05
CA ASN A 70 3.01 18.97 0.75
C ASN A 70 2.02 18.54 -0.34
N GLY A 71 0.87 19.24 -0.40
CA GLY A 71 -0.11 19.12 -1.48
C GLY A 71 -1.43 18.45 -1.12
N SER A 72 -2.43 18.62 -1.96
CA SER A 72 -3.82 18.17 -1.73
C SER A 72 -3.97 16.67 -1.52
N MET A 73 -3.12 15.85 -2.15
CA MET A 73 -3.13 14.40 -1.96
C MET A 73 -2.54 14.00 -0.60
N GLY A 74 -1.50 14.70 -0.16
CA GLY A 74 -0.93 14.48 1.17
C GLY A 74 -1.92 14.84 2.29
N GLU A 75 -2.67 15.93 2.14
CA GLU A 75 -3.73 16.32 3.07
C GLU A 75 -4.85 15.28 3.11
N PHE A 76 -5.26 14.74 1.96
CA PHE A 76 -6.25 13.67 1.89
C PHE A 76 -5.78 12.42 2.65
N LEU A 77 -4.58 11.92 2.37
CA LEU A 77 -4.01 10.77 3.07
C LEU A 77 -3.88 11.04 4.58
N ALA A 78 -3.43 12.23 4.96
CA ALA A 78 -3.28 12.60 6.37
C ALA A 78 -4.63 12.63 7.12
N SER A 79 -5.73 12.99 6.46
CA SER A 79 -7.07 13.03 7.07
C SER A 79 -7.60 11.62 7.41
N GLU A 80 -7.19 10.62 6.65
CA GLU A 80 -7.58 9.21 6.85
C GLU A 80 -6.72 8.48 7.90
N MET A 81 -5.54 8.98 8.22
CA MET A 81 -4.54 8.27 9.03
C MET A 81 -4.62 8.46 10.53
N GLY A 82 -5.34 9.47 11.03
CA GLY A 82 -5.34 9.78 12.46
C GLY A 82 -3.99 10.26 13.02
N ILE A 83 -3.87 10.39 14.34
CA ILE A 83 -2.72 11.02 15.01
C ILE A 83 -1.45 10.14 14.97
N TYR A 84 -1.61 8.81 14.99
CA TYR A 84 -0.49 7.84 15.03
C TYR A 84 -0.43 6.97 13.77
N GLY A 85 -1.04 7.41 12.69
CA GLY A 85 -1.24 6.58 11.50
C GLY A 85 -0.15 6.69 10.44
N ARG A 86 0.69 7.74 10.46
CA ARG A 86 1.63 8.01 9.37
C ARG A 86 2.75 6.97 9.28
N ALA A 87 3.48 6.76 10.35
CA ALA A 87 4.55 5.76 10.39
C ALA A 87 4.00 4.35 10.10
N LYS A 88 2.88 4.00 10.73
CA LYS A 88 2.16 2.75 10.49
C LYS A 88 1.77 2.57 9.02
N TYR A 89 1.23 3.61 8.39
CA TYR A 89 0.85 3.59 6.98
C TYR A 89 2.06 3.32 6.07
N TYR A 90 3.16 4.09 6.22
CA TYR A 90 4.37 3.87 5.43
C TYR A 90 4.94 2.47 5.62
N LEU A 91 4.96 1.98 6.86
CA LEU A 91 5.42 0.62 7.18
C LEU A 91 4.57 -0.45 6.49
N LEU A 92 3.26 -0.43 6.71
CA LEU A 92 2.33 -1.45 6.19
C LEU A 92 2.27 -1.43 4.66
N HIS A 93 2.17 -0.23 4.07
CA HIS A 93 2.07 -0.07 2.63
C HIS A 93 3.36 -0.53 1.93
N THR A 94 4.52 -0.11 2.44
CA THR A 94 5.78 -0.56 1.86
C THR A 94 6.00 -2.07 2.06
N PHE A 95 5.64 -2.60 3.23
CA PHE A 95 5.70 -4.04 3.49
C PHE A 95 4.87 -4.83 2.48
N SER A 96 3.62 -4.45 2.23
CA SER A 96 2.77 -5.15 1.27
C SER A 96 3.37 -5.19 -0.13
N HIS A 97 3.92 -4.07 -0.60
CA HIS A 97 4.56 -3.97 -1.91
C HIS A 97 5.78 -4.87 -2.02
N LEU A 98 6.63 -4.88 -0.99
CA LEU A 98 7.83 -5.75 -1.00
C LEU A 98 7.45 -7.23 -0.99
N ILE A 99 6.42 -7.62 -0.23
CA ILE A 99 5.92 -9.01 -0.25
C ILE A 99 5.32 -9.36 -1.62
N MET A 100 4.52 -8.48 -2.24
CA MET A 100 3.99 -8.73 -3.58
C MET A 100 5.11 -8.90 -4.62
N LYS A 101 6.15 -8.06 -4.58
CA LYS A 101 7.32 -8.18 -5.45
C LYS A 101 8.11 -9.46 -5.20
N GLU A 102 8.25 -9.88 -3.96
CA GLU A 102 8.93 -11.14 -3.64
C GLU A 102 8.11 -12.36 -4.09
N LEU A 103 6.79 -12.33 -3.95
CA LEU A 103 5.90 -13.37 -4.49
C LEU A 103 5.99 -13.44 -6.03
N GLU A 104 6.12 -12.31 -6.72
CA GLU A 104 6.38 -12.29 -8.16
C GLU A 104 7.72 -12.97 -8.48
N PHE A 105 8.76 -12.58 -7.79
CA PHE A 105 10.12 -13.04 -8.07
C PHE A 105 10.33 -14.51 -7.72
N SER A 106 9.92 -14.93 -6.52
CA SER A 106 10.22 -16.27 -5.98
C SER A 106 9.16 -17.30 -6.32
N CYS A 107 7.91 -16.88 -6.53
CA CYS A 107 6.77 -17.78 -6.71
C CYS A 107 6.10 -17.64 -8.07
N GLY A 108 6.49 -16.64 -8.87
CA GLY A 108 5.96 -16.44 -10.22
C GLY A 108 4.55 -15.82 -10.26
N TYR A 109 4.08 -15.20 -9.17
CA TYR A 109 2.83 -14.44 -9.19
C TYR A 109 3.07 -13.08 -9.87
N PRO A 110 2.47 -12.78 -11.04
CA PRO A 110 2.54 -11.42 -11.57
C PRO A 110 1.98 -10.43 -10.56
N THR A 111 2.67 -9.31 -10.28
CA THR A 111 2.16 -8.30 -9.35
C THR A 111 0.75 -7.84 -9.73
N ALA A 112 0.46 -7.73 -11.03
CA ALA A 112 -0.87 -7.37 -11.53
C ALA A 112 -1.99 -8.39 -11.21
N SER A 113 -1.65 -9.63 -10.81
CA SER A 113 -2.62 -10.65 -10.37
C SER A 113 -2.90 -10.60 -8.87
N LEU A 114 -2.14 -9.80 -8.14
CA LEU A 114 -2.30 -9.57 -6.71
C LEU A 114 -2.89 -8.18 -6.46
N SER A 115 -3.58 -8.05 -5.36
CA SER A 115 -4.05 -6.77 -4.84
C SER A 115 -3.79 -6.69 -3.35
N GLU A 116 -3.68 -5.48 -2.84
CA GLU A 116 -3.54 -5.25 -1.40
C GLU A 116 -4.79 -4.60 -0.81
N ARG A 117 -4.94 -4.78 0.51
CA ARG A 117 -5.84 -4.01 1.34
C ARG A 117 -5.12 -3.64 2.63
N LEU A 118 -5.07 -2.35 2.92
CA LEU A 118 -4.39 -1.82 4.10
C LEU A 118 -5.37 -1.62 5.25
N TYR A 119 -5.00 -2.04 6.44
CA TYR A 119 -5.76 -1.87 7.68
C TYR A 119 -4.89 -1.10 8.68
N TYR A 120 -5.06 0.22 8.72
CA TYR A 120 -4.22 1.13 9.51
C TYR A 120 -5.01 2.06 10.44
N SER A 121 -6.25 1.69 10.79
CA SER A 121 -7.04 2.43 11.78
C SER A 121 -6.45 2.30 13.20
N ASP A 122 -7.02 3.03 14.15
CA ASP A 122 -6.57 2.96 15.54
C ASP A 122 -6.80 1.57 16.19
N GLU A 123 -7.73 0.78 15.64
CA GLU A 123 -8.07 -0.55 16.13
C GLU A 123 -7.51 -1.69 15.28
N MET A 124 -7.04 -1.39 14.07
CA MET A 124 -6.57 -2.40 13.11
C MET A 124 -5.17 -2.10 12.62
N CYS A 125 -4.34 -3.12 12.54
CA CYS A 125 -2.97 -3.01 12.06
C CYS A 125 -2.60 -4.25 11.25
N GLY A 126 -2.62 -4.14 9.93
CA GLY A 126 -2.31 -5.29 9.08
C GLY A 126 -2.47 -5.01 7.58
N VAL A 127 -2.13 -6.02 6.82
CA VAL A 127 -2.18 -6.01 5.36
C VAL A 127 -2.81 -7.31 4.88
N LEU A 128 -3.77 -7.23 3.98
CA LEU A 128 -4.27 -8.36 3.21
C LEU A 128 -3.68 -8.28 1.80
N ILE A 129 -2.96 -9.32 1.38
CA ILE A 129 -2.53 -9.51 0.00
C ILE A 129 -3.39 -10.65 -0.56
N TYR A 130 -4.06 -10.42 -1.68
CA TYR A 130 -5.01 -11.37 -2.22
C TYR A 130 -4.99 -11.40 -3.75
N THR A 131 -5.51 -12.49 -4.33
CA THR A 131 -5.62 -12.62 -5.78
C THR A 131 -6.69 -11.68 -6.32
N ALA A 132 -6.35 -10.89 -7.35
CA ALA A 132 -7.30 -10.06 -8.07
C ALA A 132 -8.26 -10.92 -8.89
N ASP A 133 -9.39 -10.33 -9.29
CA ASP A 133 -10.39 -10.97 -10.16
C ASP A 133 -9.75 -11.42 -11.50
N GLY A 134 -10.06 -12.63 -11.92
CA GLY A 134 -9.52 -13.23 -13.16
C GLY A 134 -8.35 -14.20 -12.97
N ALA A 135 -7.89 -14.44 -11.76
CA ALA A 135 -6.91 -15.49 -11.46
C ALA A 135 -7.55 -16.91 -11.47
N GLU A 136 -8.57 -17.12 -12.32
CA GLU A 136 -9.23 -18.40 -12.46
C GLU A 136 -8.24 -19.48 -12.91
N GLY A 137 -8.07 -20.48 -12.08
CA GLY A 137 -7.29 -21.70 -12.40
C GLY A 137 -6.06 -21.95 -11.54
N SER A 138 -5.66 -21.03 -10.64
CA SER A 138 -4.50 -21.22 -9.74
C SER A 138 -4.83 -20.96 -8.26
N MET A 139 -6.02 -21.34 -7.82
CA MET A 139 -6.37 -21.26 -6.40
C MET A 139 -5.59 -22.29 -5.57
N GLY A 140 -5.18 -21.88 -4.36
CA GLY A 140 -4.43 -22.71 -3.41
C GLY A 140 -2.94 -22.39 -3.37
N GLY A 141 -2.37 -21.77 -4.39
CA GLY A 141 -0.96 -21.44 -4.45
C GLY A 141 -0.55 -20.37 -3.45
N LEU A 142 -1.32 -19.27 -3.35
CA LEU A 142 -1.02 -18.16 -2.45
C LEU A 142 -1.18 -18.59 -0.99
N VAL A 143 -2.26 -19.30 -0.66
CA VAL A 143 -2.48 -19.84 0.70
C VAL A 143 -1.37 -20.83 1.09
N TRP A 144 -0.86 -21.62 0.13
CA TRP A 144 0.28 -22.51 0.39
C TRP A 144 1.54 -21.73 0.81
N GLN A 145 1.80 -20.57 0.21
CA GLN A 145 2.92 -19.71 0.61
C GLN A 145 2.78 -19.16 2.03
N GLY A 146 1.57 -19.16 2.59
CA GLY A 146 1.30 -18.75 3.97
C GLY A 146 1.74 -19.75 5.04
N GLN A 147 2.28 -20.90 4.68
CA GLN A 147 2.85 -21.84 5.66
C GLN A 147 4.06 -21.21 6.35
N PRO A 148 4.23 -21.40 7.68
CA PRO A 148 5.23 -20.71 8.47
C PRO A 148 6.64 -20.72 7.85
N GLU A 149 7.11 -21.90 7.44
CA GLU A 149 8.46 -22.06 6.88
C GLU A 149 8.66 -21.39 5.51
N LEU A 150 7.58 -21.21 4.75
CA LEU A 150 7.63 -20.56 3.43
C LEU A 150 7.48 -19.05 3.56
N ILE A 151 6.51 -18.59 4.34
CA ILE A 151 6.26 -17.16 4.50
C ILE A 151 7.40 -16.44 5.20
N GLU A 152 8.06 -17.08 6.17
CA GLU A 152 9.26 -16.51 6.79
C GLU A 152 10.37 -16.26 5.77
N LYS A 153 10.62 -17.22 4.86
CA LYS A 153 11.61 -17.06 3.79
C LYS A 153 11.25 -15.92 2.86
N ILE A 154 9.97 -15.81 2.48
CA ILE A 154 9.47 -14.72 1.64
C ILE A 154 9.70 -13.37 2.33
N ILE A 155 9.36 -13.25 3.61
CA ILE A 155 9.56 -12.02 4.37
C ILE A 155 11.05 -11.65 4.44
N ILE A 156 11.90 -12.59 4.83
CA ILE A 156 13.35 -12.33 4.92
C ILE A 156 13.93 -11.93 3.56
N SER A 157 13.58 -12.65 2.48
CA SER A 157 14.03 -12.31 1.13
C SER A 157 13.54 -10.93 0.69
N ALA A 158 12.29 -10.58 0.98
CA ALA A 158 11.74 -9.27 0.68
C ALA A 158 12.50 -8.14 1.41
N LEU A 159 12.81 -8.32 2.70
CA LEU A 159 13.57 -7.36 3.50
C LEU A 159 15.02 -7.23 2.99
N GLN A 160 15.67 -8.35 2.67
CA GLN A 160 17.02 -8.33 2.10
C GLN A 160 17.08 -7.58 0.77
N ARG A 161 16.09 -7.79 -0.12
CA ARG A 161 15.98 -7.02 -1.37
C ARG A 161 15.68 -5.55 -1.13
N ALA A 162 14.94 -5.22 -0.07
CA ALA A 162 14.66 -3.83 0.28
C ALA A 162 15.90 -3.05 0.72
N SER A 163 16.94 -3.73 1.19
CA SER A 163 18.20 -3.09 1.62
C SER A 163 19.03 -2.56 0.46
N ASP A 164 18.77 -3.03 -0.77
CA ASP A 164 19.53 -2.66 -1.97
C ASP A 164 18.60 -2.30 -3.13
N CYS A 165 18.92 -1.25 -3.85
CA CYS A 165 18.20 -0.84 -5.05
C CYS A 165 19.18 -0.41 -6.12
N SER A 166 18.96 -0.85 -7.35
CA SER A 166 19.80 -0.47 -8.50
C SER A 166 19.89 1.04 -8.76
N ALA A 167 19.00 1.83 -8.17
CA ALA A 167 18.99 3.29 -8.24
C ALA A 167 19.59 3.98 -7.00
N ASP A 168 20.13 3.24 -6.04
CA ASP A 168 20.83 3.81 -4.89
C ASP A 168 22.18 4.44 -5.31
N PRO A 169 22.64 5.51 -4.67
CA PRO A 169 22.04 6.15 -3.48
C PRO A 169 20.87 7.09 -3.78
N LEU A 170 20.59 7.44 -5.03
CA LEU A 170 19.56 8.42 -5.39
C LEU A 170 18.16 8.01 -4.90
N CYS A 171 17.83 6.73 -4.95
CA CYS A 171 16.57 6.23 -4.44
C CYS A 171 16.53 6.26 -2.91
N TRP A 172 17.62 5.87 -2.25
CA TRP A 172 17.71 5.86 -0.79
C TRP A 172 17.62 7.25 -0.19
N ASP A 173 18.34 8.21 -0.79
CA ASP A 173 18.42 9.59 -0.31
C ASP A 173 17.21 10.45 -0.74
N ASN A 174 16.27 9.87 -1.49
CA ASN A 174 15.08 10.61 -1.90
C ASN A 174 14.24 11.02 -0.69
N SER A 175 14.05 12.32 -0.55
CA SER A 175 13.24 12.96 0.49
C SER A 175 12.07 13.76 -0.07
N ASP A 176 11.98 13.87 -1.39
CA ASP A 176 10.99 14.69 -2.07
C ASP A 176 9.71 13.91 -2.37
N GLY A 177 8.57 14.60 -2.23
CA GLY A 177 7.27 14.03 -2.54
C GLY A 177 6.72 13.08 -1.49
N LEU A 178 5.69 12.33 -1.87
CA LEU A 178 4.99 11.38 -1.00
C LEU A 178 5.78 10.08 -0.80
N ASN A 179 6.54 9.65 -1.79
CA ASN A 179 7.44 8.52 -1.69
C ASN A 179 8.83 9.00 -1.29
N LYS A 180 9.45 8.26 -0.38
CA LYS A 180 10.83 8.50 0.03
C LYS A 180 11.74 7.48 -0.65
N ALA A 181 12.42 6.60 0.08
CA ALA A 181 13.28 5.57 -0.50
C ALA A 181 12.46 4.49 -1.23
N ALA A 182 11.82 4.85 -2.33
CA ALA A 182 10.98 3.95 -3.12
C ALA A 182 10.94 4.35 -4.60
N CYS A 183 11.17 3.40 -5.49
CA CYS A 183 11.08 3.57 -6.94
C CYS A 183 10.53 2.31 -7.62
N PHE A 184 10.38 2.32 -8.94
CA PHE A 184 9.91 1.16 -9.69
C PHE A 184 10.80 -0.07 -9.53
N SER A 185 12.10 0.11 -9.40
CA SER A 185 13.03 -1.02 -9.23
C SER A 185 12.82 -1.73 -7.90
N CYS A 186 12.60 -1.00 -6.81
CA CYS A 186 12.58 -1.59 -5.46
C CYS A 186 11.19 -1.81 -4.88
N ALA A 187 10.25 -0.86 -4.98
CA ALA A 187 9.05 -0.90 -4.17
C ALA A 187 7.72 -0.71 -4.93
N MET A 188 7.69 0.00 -6.06
CA MET A 188 6.43 0.22 -6.76
C MET A 188 5.93 -1.05 -7.45
N VAL A 189 4.62 -1.26 -7.43
CA VAL A 189 3.90 -2.36 -8.11
C VAL A 189 2.98 -1.81 -9.19
N SER A 190 2.24 -2.68 -9.88
CA SER A 190 1.18 -2.25 -10.80
C SER A 190 0.16 -1.38 -10.07
N GLU A 191 -0.27 -0.28 -10.68
CA GLU A 191 -1.28 0.62 -10.07
C GLU A 191 -2.62 -0.09 -9.79
N THR A 192 -2.94 -1.13 -10.54
CA THR A 192 -4.14 -1.95 -10.33
C THR A 192 -4.04 -2.83 -9.09
N SER A 193 -2.84 -3.04 -8.57
CA SER A 193 -2.54 -3.87 -7.40
C SER A 193 -2.47 -3.07 -6.12
N CYS A 194 -2.20 -1.76 -6.23
CA CYS A 194 -2.04 -0.87 -5.10
C CYS A 194 -3.33 -0.08 -4.81
N GLU A 195 -3.82 -0.19 -3.58
CA GLU A 195 -5.01 0.56 -3.12
C GLU A 195 -4.78 2.08 -3.14
N GLN A 196 -3.54 2.53 -2.98
CA GLN A 196 -3.16 3.94 -2.83
C GLN A 196 -2.35 4.50 -4.02
N GLY A 197 -2.38 3.85 -5.17
CA GLY A 197 -1.71 4.32 -6.39
C GLY A 197 -0.20 4.53 -6.23
N ASN A 198 0.49 3.66 -5.50
CA ASN A 198 1.94 3.75 -5.21
C ASN A 198 2.36 5.01 -4.44
N MET A 199 1.49 5.61 -3.63
CA MET A 199 1.78 6.82 -2.85
C MET A 199 2.04 6.51 -1.38
N GLY A 200 3.11 7.07 -0.80
CA GLY A 200 3.47 6.86 0.60
C GLY A 200 4.25 5.56 0.82
N LEU A 201 5.33 5.37 0.07
CA LEU A 201 6.25 4.26 0.17
C LEU A 201 7.61 4.74 0.70
N ASP A 202 8.22 3.98 1.59
CA ASP A 202 9.57 4.20 2.10
C ASP A 202 10.20 2.90 2.58
N ARG A 203 11.19 2.36 1.87
CA ARG A 203 11.95 1.16 2.28
C ARG A 203 12.61 1.33 3.64
N ARG A 204 13.00 2.56 3.98
CA ARG A 204 13.65 2.86 5.27
C ARG A 204 12.76 2.55 6.46
N ALA A 205 11.43 2.67 6.32
CA ALA A 205 10.52 2.26 7.38
C ALA A 205 10.72 0.80 7.81
N LEU A 206 11.21 -0.06 6.89
CA LEU A 206 11.42 -1.48 7.17
C LEU A 206 12.87 -1.81 7.50
N VAL A 207 13.84 -1.27 6.73
CA VAL A 207 15.22 -1.79 6.69
C VAL A 207 16.30 -0.75 7.00
N ASP A 208 15.92 0.48 7.40
CA ASP A 208 16.91 1.47 7.79
C ASP A 208 17.72 0.96 8.99
N PRO A 209 19.07 1.06 8.96
CA PRO A 209 19.93 0.54 10.04
C PRO A 209 19.73 1.25 11.40
N GLU A 210 19.19 2.48 11.40
CA GLU A 210 18.93 3.24 12.62
C GLU A 210 17.52 3.03 13.14
N PHE A 211 16.50 3.16 12.28
CA PHE A 211 15.09 3.16 12.70
C PHE A 211 14.18 2.13 12.00
N GLY A 212 14.69 1.34 11.06
CA GLY A 212 13.89 0.33 10.37
C GLY A 212 13.21 -0.64 11.34
N TYR A 213 11.93 -0.92 11.10
CA TYR A 213 11.14 -1.78 11.97
C TYR A 213 11.69 -3.22 12.05
N PHE A 214 12.30 -3.69 10.98
CA PHE A 214 12.89 -5.04 10.87
C PHE A 214 14.42 -5.03 10.83
N LYS A 215 15.06 -3.93 11.21
CA LYS A 215 16.53 -3.77 11.15
C LYS A 215 17.33 -4.88 11.83
N ASP A 216 16.75 -5.50 12.86
CA ASP A 216 17.43 -6.55 13.63
C ASP A 216 17.23 -7.96 13.00
N LEU A 217 16.53 -8.06 11.88
CA LEU A 217 16.29 -9.31 11.16
C LEU A 217 17.15 -9.49 9.89
N ILE A 218 17.90 -8.45 9.50
CA ILE A 218 18.67 -8.41 8.24
C ILE A 218 20.12 -8.01 8.50
#